data_3a8bbd686ccb6823199d88dc0af50e23
#
_entry.id   3a8bbd686ccb6823199d88dc0af50e23
#
_cell.length_a   1.000
_cell.length_b   1.000
_cell.length_c   1.000
_cell.angle_alpha   90.00
_cell.angle_beta   90.00
_cell.angle_gamma   90.00
#
_symmetry.space_group_name_H-M   'P 1'
#
loop_
_entity.id
_entity.type
_entity.pdbx_description
1 polymer ?
#
loop_
_entity_poly.entity_id
_entity_poly.type
_entity_poly.pdbx_seq_one_letter_code
_entity_poly.pdbx_strand_id
1 'polypeptide(L)'
;MTGPIFDTHAHYSARAFDADRFALLDSLPAKGVVGVCEQATHSGDAPRVLELAHRYPWVVAAIGIHPESLLPAADCGEDGPAPTVSVYGGDWAAEMRTLAPCYEDPKVVAVGECGLDYHWPVPKDAQLALFEAEIRLALELDKPIIVHDRQAHADVYALLKKYRPKGIVHCYSGSADDAVWLAQQGLYIGFGGACTFQGAKRAAKAIAALPLEAIVLETDCPYMAPEPVRGTRCDSSLIRYVGEYIAQLKGISAEEVFRTTAENARRVYGL
;
A
#
# COMPACT_ATOMS: atom_id res chain seq x y z
N MET A 1 12.97 -13.00 19.10
CA MET A 1 12.91 -12.66 17.66
C MET A 1 11.45 -12.44 17.33
N THR A 2 11.12 -11.28 16.86
CA THR A 2 9.81 -11.01 16.25
C THR A 2 9.68 -11.91 15.02
N GLY A 3 8.52 -12.53 14.79
CA GLY A 3 8.30 -13.46 13.66
C GLY A 3 8.57 -12.83 12.26
N PRO A 4 8.21 -13.53 11.16
CA PRO A 4 8.45 -13.06 9.80
C PRO A 4 7.65 -11.80 9.51
N ILE A 5 8.31 -10.76 9.00
CA ILE A 5 7.67 -9.50 8.59
C ILE A 5 7.51 -9.51 7.07
N PHE A 6 6.28 -9.37 6.58
CA PHE A 6 6.01 -9.04 5.19
C PHE A 6 5.40 -7.63 5.13
N ASP A 7 6.08 -6.71 4.46
CA ASP A 7 5.62 -5.35 4.22
C ASP A 7 4.79 -5.30 2.93
N THR A 8 3.48 -5.13 3.05
CA THR A 8 2.60 -5.16 1.88
C THR A 8 2.54 -3.84 1.12
N HIS A 9 3.18 -2.78 1.62
CA HIS A 9 3.14 -1.48 0.97
C HIS A 9 4.34 -0.61 1.33
N ALA A 10 5.26 -0.44 0.40
CA ALA A 10 6.50 0.33 0.59
C ALA A 10 6.88 1.10 -0.67
N HIS A 11 7.60 2.24 -0.51
CA HIS A 11 8.11 3.08 -1.60
C HIS A 11 9.62 3.28 -1.46
N TYR A 12 10.40 2.21 -1.51
CA TYR A 12 11.87 2.29 -1.51
C TYR A 12 12.43 2.93 -2.78
N SER A 13 11.63 3.03 -3.86
CA SER A 13 11.94 3.82 -5.06
C SER A 13 12.03 5.32 -4.80
N ALA A 14 11.39 5.82 -3.73
CA ALA A 14 11.33 7.23 -3.37
C ALA A 14 12.73 7.85 -3.14
N ARG A 15 12.85 9.16 -3.49
CA ARG A 15 14.10 9.93 -3.33
C ARG A 15 14.63 9.97 -1.90
N ALA A 16 13.77 9.84 -0.91
CA ALA A 16 14.15 9.80 0.50
C ALA A 16 15.15 8.66 0.83
N PHE A 17 15.25 7.65 -0.04
CA PHE A 17 16.18 6.53 0.09
C PHE A 17 17.39 6.61 -0.84
N ASP A 18 17.54 7.62 -1.69
CA ASP A 18 18.61 7.67 -2.70
C ASP A 18 20.01 7.48 -2.12
N ALA A 19 20.26 8.02 -0.92
CA ALA A 19 21.58 7.97 -0.29
C ALA A 19 21.99 6.57 0.21
N ASP A 20 21.02 5.73 0.61
CA ASP A 20 21.30 4.48 1.34
C ASP A 20 20.36 3.31 0.98
N ARG A 21 19.54 3.45 -0.04
CA ARG A 21 18.49 2.48 -0.46
C ARG A 21 19.00 1.03 -0.44
N PHE A 22 20.09 0.77 -1.13
CA PHE A 22 20.60 -0.59 -1.26
C PHE A 22 21.17 -1.12 0.05
N ALA A 23 21.93 -0.30 0.79
CA ALA A 23 22.47 -0.69 2.10
C ALA A 23 21.34 -0.97 3.10
N LEU A 24 20.27 -0.17 3.06
CA LEU A 24 19.09 -0.40 3.90
C LEU A 24 18.41 -1.71 3.52
N LEU A 25 18.07 -1.92 2.25
CA LEU A 25 17.42 -3.14 1.77
C LEU A 25 18.26 -4.38 2.09
N ASP A 26 19.58 -4.35 1.87
CA ASP A 26 20.50 -5.45 2.22
C ASP A 26 20.44 -5.82 3.72
N SER A 27 20.10 -4.86 4.59
CA SER A 27 19.99 -5.05 6.04
C SER A 27 18.67 -5.67 6.52
N LEU A 28 17.60 -5.56 5.74
CA LEU A 28 16.24 -5.91 6.17
C LEU A 28 16.03 -7.41 6.49
N PRO A 29 16.60 -8.37 5.74
CA PRO A 29 16.44 -9.78 6.06
C PRO A 29 17.00 -10.13 7.45
N ALA A 30 18.12 -9.52 7.86
CA ALA A 30 18.69 -9.72 9.20
C ALA A 30 17.79 -9.16 10.33
N LYS A 31 16.85 -8.25 9.98
CA LYS A 31 15.85 -7.69 10.89
C LYS A 31 14.50 -8.44 10.86
N GLY A 32 14.44 -9.57 10.14
CA GLY A 32 13.25 -10.43 10.06
C GLY A 32 12.28 -10.09 8.94
N VAL A 33 12.63 -9.18 8.03
CA VAL A 33 11.80 -8.88 6.83
C VAL A 33 11.99 -9.99 5.82
N VAL A 34 10.89 -10.67 5.47
CA VAL A 34 10.85 -11.81 4.55
C VAL A 34 10.19 -11.51 3.23
N GLY A 35 9.56 -10.35 3.10
CA GLY A 35 8.92 -9.89 1.87
C GLY A 35 8.58 -8.41 1.93
N VAL A 36 8.59 -7.77 0.77
CA VAL A 36 8.15 -6.38 0.54
C VAL A 36 7.41 -6.33 -0.79
N CYS A 37 6.27 -5.66 -0.81
CA CYS A 37 5.64 -5.23 -2.05
C CYS A 37 5.94 -3.74 -2.28
N GLU A 38 6.78 -3.48 -3.27
CA GLU A 38 7.17 -2.13 -3.69
C GLU A 38 6.08 -1.55 -4.61
N GLN A 39 5.63 -0.32 -4.34
CA GLN A 39 4.54 0.31 -5.07
C GLN A 39 5.06 1.32 -6.09
N ALA A 40 4.55 1.23 -7.32
CA ALA A 40 4.64 2.34 -8.27
C ALA A 40 3.43 3.27 -8.09
N THR A 41 3.64 4.54 -8.30
CA THR A 41 2.61 5.58 -8.22
C THR A 41 2.32 6.22 -9.58
N HIS A 42 3.22 6.01 -10.55
CA HIS A 42 3.08 6.47 -11.94
C HIS A 42 4.11 5.77 -12.86
N SER A 43 4.00 5.99 -14.15
CA SER A 43 4.90 5.36 -15.14
C SER A 43 6.37 5.76 -14.99
N GLY A 44 6.66 6.89 -14.38
CA GLY A 44 8.05 7.38 -14.22
C GLY A 44 8.82 6.66 -13.11
N ASP A 45 8.17 6.12 -12.08
CA ASP A 45 8.82 5.36 -11.01
C ASP A 45 8.77 3.84 -11.23
N ALA A 46 7.87 3.35 -12.08
CA ALA A 46 7.74 1.92 -12.38
C ALA A 46 9.05 1.22 -12.78
N PRO A 47 9.96 1.82 -13.58
CA PRO A 47 11.25 1.21 -13.88
C PRO A 47 12.12 0.97 -12.64
N ARG A 48 12.11 1.91 -11.69
CA ARG A 48 12.85 1.77 -10.43
C ARG A 48 12.23 0.72 -9.52
N VAL A 49 10.91 0.65 -9.46
CA VAL A 49 10.16 -0.38 -8.74
C VAL A 49 10.54 -1.77 -9.27
N LEU A 50 10.53 -1.96 -10.59
CA LEU A 50 10.94 -3.22 -11.22
C LEU A 50 12.42 -3.55 -10.99
N GLU A 51 13.34 -2.55 -11.06
CA GLU A 51 14.75 -2.73 -10.71
C GLU A 51 14.90 -3.34 -9.32
N LEU A 52 14.20 -2.81 -8.32
CA LEU A 52 14.25 -3.31 -6.95
C LEU A 52 13.65 -4.73 -6.83
N ALA A 53 12.53 -4.99 -7.49
CA ALA A 53 11.89 -6.30 -7.48
C ALA A 53 12.77 -7.39 -8.12
N HIS A 54 13.51 -7.06 -9.19
CA HIS A 54 14.45 -7.99 -9.82
C HIS A 54 15.74 -8.17 -9.02
N ARG A 55 16.22 -7.11 -8.36
CA ARG A 55 17.44 -7.17 -7.57
C ARG A 55 17.28 -8.04 -6.32
N TYR A 56 16.12 -8.02 -5.70
CA TYR A 56 15.86 -8.72 -4.43
C TYR A 56 14.82 -9.83 -4.62
N PRO A 57 15.19 -11.13 -4.39
CA PRO A 57 14.24 -12.24 -4.57
C PRO A 57 12.97 -12.11 -3.73
N TRP A 58 13.07 -11.48 -2.56
CA TRP A 58 12.00 -11.27 -1.58
C TRP A 58 11.19 -9.97 -1.82
N VAL A 59 11.54 -9.18 -2.85
CA VAL A 59 10.76 -8.01 -3.27
C VAL A 59 9.89 -8.37 -4.46
N VAL A 60 8.62 -7.98 -4.39
CA VAL A 60 7.64 -8.01 -5.48
C VAL A 60 7.14 -6.60 -5.75
N ALA A 61 6.43 -6.40 -6.83
CA ALA A 61 5.98 -5.09 -7.29
C ALA A 61 4.46 -5.02 -7.44
N ALA A 62 3.90 -3.86 -7.16
CA ALA A 62 2.59 -3.44 -7.63
C ALA A 62 2.78 -2.25 -8.57
N ILE A 63 2.06 -2.25 -9.68
CA ILE A 63 2.13 -1.20 -10.71
C ILE A 63 0.75 -0.58 -10.88
N GLY A 64 0.67 0.75 -10.77
CA GLY A 64 -0.57 1.51 -10.89
C GLY A 64 -0.30 3.01 -11.07
N ILE A 65 -1.37 3.78 -11.05
CA ILE A 65 -1.35 5.24 -11.14
C ILE A 65 -2.07 5.80 -9.91
N HIS A 66 -1.32 6.40 -9.01
CA HIS A 66 -1.87 7.04 -7.82
C HIS A 66 -2.71 8.27 -8.21
N PRO A 67 -3.84 8.55 -7.55
CA PRO A 67 -4.70 9.68 -7.89
C PRO A 67 -3.98 11.04 -7.89
N GLU A 68 -2.97 11.24 -7.05
CA GLU A 68 -2.15 12.46 -7.06
C GLU A 68 -1.38 12.66 -8.37
N SER A 69 -1.06 11.58 -9.09
CA SER A 69 -0.34 11.64 -10.37
C SER A 69 -1.15 12.31 -11.48
N LEU A 70 -2.44 12.53 -11.25
CA LEU A 70 -3.30 13.31 -12.14
C LEU A 70 -3.15 14.83 -11.98
N LEU A 71 -2.42 15.30 -10.94
CA LEU A 71 -2.14 16.72 -10.78
C LEU A 71 -1.23 17.23 -11.90
N PRO A 72 -1.49 18.41 -12.45
CA PRO A 72 -0.53 19.11 -13.30
C PRO A 72 0.76 19.40 -12.55
N ALA A 73 1.91 19.27 -13.20
CA ALA A 73 3.22 19.53 -12.61
C ALA A 73 3.36 20.92 -11.94
N ALA A 74 2.57 21.90 -12.40
CA ALA A 74 2.56 23.27 -11.88
C ALA A 74 1.85 23.42 -10.52
N ASP A 75 0.99 22.46 -10.13
CA ASP A 75 0.18 22.54 -8.91
C ASP A 75 0.80 21.81 -7.73
N CYS A 76 2.03 21.32 -7.91
CA CYS A 76 2.79 20.65 -6.88
C CYS A 76 3.46 21.68 -5.98
N GLY A 77 2.92 21.91 -4.79
CA GLY A 77 3.45 22.86 -3.81
C GLY A 77 4.89 22.56 -3.39
N GLU A 78 5.68 23.59 -3.09
CA GLU A 78 7.10 23.48 -2.72
C GLU A 78 7.34 22.79 -1.36
N ASP A 79 6.33 22.61 -0.51
CA ASP A 79 6.47 22.25 0.92
C ASP A 79 6.01 20.81 1.29
N GLY A 80 5.72 19.95 0.31
CA GLY A 80 5.36 18.56 0.55
C GLY A 80 6.40 17.57 0.01
N PRO A 81 6.33 16.27 0.36
CA PRO A 81 6.99 15.26 -0.46
C PRO A 81 6.52 15.50 -1.88
N ALA A 82 7.47 15.68 -2.82
CA ALA A 82 7.14 16.05 -4.20
C ALA A 82 6.04 15.10 -4.67
N PRO A 83 4.86 15.62 -5.05
CA PRO A 83 3.81 14.76 -5.55
C PRO A 83 4.39 13.98 -6.72
N THR A 84 4.01 12.76 -6.81
CA THR A 84 4.33 11.85 -7.89
C THR A 84 3.65 12.36 -9.15
N VAL A 85 4.28 13.30 -9.83
CA VAL A 85 3.70 13.93 -11.01
C VAL A 85 4.03 13.10 -12.21
N SER A 86 3.00 12.58 -12.83
CA SER A 86 3.12 11.91 -14.11
C SER A 86 3.47 12.90 -15.22
N VAL A 87 4.36 12.48 -16.14
CA VAL A 87 4.70 13.24 -17.36
C VAL A 87 3.52 13.33 -18.34
N TYR A 88 2.46 12.59 -18.11
CA TYR A 88 1.25 12.54 -18.94
C TYR A 88 0.24 13.67 -18.66
N GLY A 89 0.49 14.50 -17.64
CA GLY A 89 -0.34 15.68 -17.37
C GLY A 89 -1.83 15.36 -17.15
N GLY A 90 -2.13 14.20 -16.58
CA GLY A 90 -3.51 13.74 -16.33
C GLY A 90 -4.13 12.88 -17.46
N ASP A 91 -3.45 12.65 -18.59
CA ASP A 91 -3.87 11.62 -19.57
C ASP A 91 -3.54 10.22 -19.06
N TRP A 92 -4.30 9.80 -18.04
CA TRP A 92 -4.12 8.48 -17.43
C TRP A 92 -4.32 7.32 -18.40
N ALA A 93 -5.14 7.51 -19.45
CA ALA A 93 -5.36 6.46 -20.43
C ALA A 93 -4.11 6.21 -21.30
N ALA A 94 -3.36 7.27 -21.64
CA ALA A 94 -2.06 7.12 -22.31
C ALA A 94 -1.03 6.49 -21.36
N GLU A 95 -1.04 6.87 -20.09
CA GLU A 95 -0.14 6.34 -19.07
C GLU A 95 -0.39 4.85 -18.81
N MET A 96 -1.65 4.42 -18.65
CA MET A 96 -2.01 2.99 -18.53
C MET A 96 -1.49 2.16 -19.70
N ARG A 97 -1.57 2.69 -20.95
CA ARG A 97 -0.98 2.01 -22.12
C ARG A 97 0.53 1.85 -22.01
N THR A 98 1.22 2.84 -21.45
CA THR A 98 2.67 2.77 -21.21
C THR A 98 3.02 1.75 -20.13
N LEU A 99 2.19 1.60 -19.10
CA LEU A 99 2.39 0.62 -18.03
C LEU A 99 2.00 -0.81 -18.43
N ALA A 100 1.18 -0.99 -19.47
CA ALA A 100 0.65 -2.30 -19.86
C ALA A 100 1.72 -3.42 -19.96
N PRO A 101 2.89 -3.21 -20.57
CA PRO A 101 3.94 -4.24 -20.63
C PRO A 101 4.48 -4.67 -19.26
N CYS A 102 4.41 -3.79 -18.25
CA CYS A 102 4.90 -4.13 -16.90
C CYS A 102 4.13 -5.28 -16.26
N TYR A 103 2.85 -5.45 -16.59
CA TYR A 103 2.01 -6.50 -16.01
C TYR A 103 2.35 -7.91 -16.49
N GLU A 104 3.15 -8.05 -17.55
CA GLU A 104 3.69 -9.33 -18.04
C GLU A 104 4.89 -9.79 -17.20
N ASP A 105 5.52 -8.89 -16.44
CA ASP A 105 6.65 -9.21 -15.57
C ASP A 105 6.17 -10.07 -14.38
N PRO A 106 6.79 -11.25 -14.13
CA PRO A 106 6.38 -12.13 -13.05
C PRO A 106 6.59 -11.54 -11.65
N LYS A 107 7.37 -10.48 -11.52
CA LYS A 107 7.54 -9.75 -10.27
C LYS A 107 6.37 -8.81 -9.96
N VAL A 108 5.54 -8.46 -10.96
CA VAL A 108 4.37 -7.62 -10.77
C VAL A 108 3.19 -8.49 -10.33
N VAL A 109 2.89 -8.42 -9.03
CA VAL A 109 1.90 -9.28 -8.37
C VAL A 109 0.55 -8.59 -8.16
N ALA A 110 0.46 -7.27 -8.34
CA ALA A 110 -0.74 -6.49 -8.08
C ALA A 110 -0.88 -5.29 -9.03
N VAL A 111 -2.10 -4.79 -9.19
CA VAL A 111 -2.39 -3.46 -9.75
C VAL A 111 -2.48 -2.47 -8.60
N GLY A 112 -1.67 -1.42 -8.62
CA GLY A 112 -1.59 -0.40 -7.57
C GLY A 112 -0.19 0.24 -7.50
N GLU A 113 -0.06 1.29 -6.74
CA GLU A 113 -1.07 1.91 -5.89
C GLU A 113 -2.08 2.71 -6.72
N CYS A 114 -3.35 2.57 -6.42
CA CYS A 114 -4.44 3.20 -7.14
C CYS A 114 -5.61 3.50 -6.19
N GLY A 115 -6.54 4.35 -6.57
CA GLY A 115 -7.67 4.66 -5.71
C GLY A 115 -8.12 6.10 -5.78
N LEU A 116 -8.60 6.64 -4.63
CA LEU A 116 -9.14 8.00 -4.55
C LEU A 116 -8.51 8.79 -3.40
N ASP A 117 -8.10 10.03 -3.68
CA ASP A 117 -7.60 10.99 -2.69
C ASP A 117 -8.35 12.33 -2.85
N TYR A 118 -9.26 12.60 -1.90
CA TYR A 118 -10.02 13.86 -1.89
C TYR A 118 -9.38 14.96 -1.03
N HIS A 119 -8.21 14.71 -0.51
CA HIS A 119 -7.43 15.71 0.20
C HIS A 119 -6.77 16.71 -0.78
N TRP A 120 -6.31 16.23 -1.93
CA TRP A 120 -5.66 17.03 -2.95
C TRP A 120 -6.66 17.59 -3.97
N PRO A 121 -6.36 18.72 -4.62
CA PRO A 121 -7.26 19.38 -5.57
C PRO A 121 -7.29 18.67 -6.95
N VAL A 122 -7.31 17.37 -6.97
CA VAL A 122 -7.45 16.56 -8.19
C VAL A 122 -8.93 16.42 -8.53
N PRO A 123 -9.34 16.63 -9.80
CA PRO A 123 -10.73 16.49 -10.21
C PRO A 123 -11.28 15.08 -9.87
N LYS A 124 -12.38 15.03 -9.12
CA LYS A 124 -12.98 13.77 -8.66
C LYS A 124 -13.37 12.85 -9.79
N ASP A 125 -13.96 13.41 -10.86
CA ASP A 125 -14.40 12.60 -12.01
C ASP A 125 -13.23 11.92 -12.71
N ALA A 126 -12.06 12.58 -12.77
CA ALA A 126 -10.85 11.98 -13.33
C ALA A 126 -10.33 10.86 -12.45
N GLN A 127 -10.30 11.06 -11.12
CA GLN A 127 -9.91 10.01 -10.17
C GLN A 127 -10.85 8.79 -10.26
N LEU A 128 -12.17 9.02 -10.29
CA LEU A 128 -13.16 7.95 -10.39
C LEU A 128 -13.01 7.16 -11.68
N ALA A 129 -12.79 7.84 -12.82
CA ALA A 129 -12.60 7.20 -14.10
C ALA A 129 -11.32 6.35 -14.14
N LEU A 130 -10.21 6.87 -13.60
CA LEU A 130 -8.96 6.14 -13.49
C LEU A 130 -9.12 4.93 -12.57
N PHE A 131 -9.62 5.10 -11.35
CA PHE A 131 -9.76 4.01 -10.39
C PHE A 131 -10.67 2.89 -10.92
N GLU A 132 -11.79 3.25 -11.58
CA GLU A 132 -12.65 2.26 -12.24
C GLU A 132 -11.90 1.48 -13.33
N ALA A 133 -11.05 2.14 -14.12
CA ALA A 133 -10.25 1.51 -15.16
C ALA A 133 -9.21 0.55 -14.56
N GLU A 134 -8.56 0.92 -13.46
CA GLU A 134 -7.59 0.07 -12.76
C GLU A 134 -8.23 -1.14 -12.08
N ILE A 135 -9.42 -0.98 -11.50
CA ILE A 135 -10.20 -2.12 -11.00
C ILE A 135 -10.51 -3.12 -12.13
N ARG A 136 -10.94 -2.62 -13.30
CA ARG A 136 -11.22 -3.48 -14.46
C ARG A 136 -9.97 -4.20 -14.94
N LEU A 137 -8.84 -3.49 -14.99
CA LEU A 137 -7.54 -4.08 -15.34
C LEU A 137 -7.13 -5.18 -14.35
N ALA A 138 -7.28 -4.93 -13.05
CA ALA A 138 -6.97 -5.93 -12.01
C ALA A 138 -7.82 -7.21 -12.18
N LEU A 139 -9.11 -7.06 -12.50
CA LEU A 139 -10.00 -8.17 -12.77
C LEU A 139 -9.62 -8.92 -14.07
N GLU A 140 -9.27 -8.21 -15.13
CA GLU A 140 -8.83 -8.80 -16.41
C GLU A 140 -7.56 -9.62 -16.25
N LEU A 141 -6.59 -9.10 -15.47
CA LEU A 141 -5.31 -9.75 -15.20
C LEU A 141 -5.37 -10.81 -14.08
N ASP A 142 -6.52 -10.98 -13.43
CA ASP A 142 -6.68 -11.79 -12.20
C ASP A 142 -5.66 -11.45 -11.13
N LYS A 143 -5.24 -10.18 -11.03
CA LYS A 143 -4.32 -9.67 -10.00
C LYS A 143 -5.09 -8.95 -8.89
N PRO A 144 -4.59 -8.96 -7.63
CA PRO A 144 -5.14 -8.14 -6.57
C PRO A 144 -4.92 -6.65 -6.86
N ILE A 145 -5.80 -5.81 -6.27
CA ILE A 145 -5.68 -4.35 -6.32
C ILE A 145 -5.17 -3.81 -4.98
N ILE A 146 -4.31 -2.79 -5.01
CA ILE A 146 -3.84 -2.08 -3.82
C ILE A 146 -4.50 -0.71 -3.78
N VAL A 147 -5.43 -0.55 -2.85
CA VAL A 147 -6.37 0.58 -2.84
C VAL A 147 -5.94 1.65 -1.86
N HIS A 148 -5.66 2.84 -2.40
CA HIS A 148 -5.53 4.10 -1.68
C HIS A 148 -6.91 4.71 -1.41
N ASP A 149 -7.16 5.14 -0.18
CA ASP A 149 -8.42 5.76 0.22
C ASP A 149 -8.18 6.88 1.23
N ARG A 150 -8.15 8.12 0.76
CA ARG A 150 -8.01 9.29 1.63
C ARG A 150 -9.19 10.24 1.47
N GLN A 151 -10.03 10.33 2.53
CA GLN A 151 -11.24 11.16 2.56
C GLN A 151 -12.28 10.81 1.48
N ALA A 152 -12.21 9.59 0.89
CA ALA A 152 -13.01 9.17 -0.26
C ALA A 152 -13.81 7.87 0.00
N HIS A 153 -13.92 7.42 1.24
CA HIS A 153 -14.46 6.11 1.64
C HIS A 153 -15.76 5.73 0.91
N ALA A 154 -16.72 6.65 0.80
CA ALA A 154 -18.02 6.34 0.20
C ALA A 154 -17.89 5.92 -1.27
N ASP A 155 -17.10 6.65 -2.05
CA ASP A 155 -16.95 6.39 -3.49
C ASP A 155 -16.03 5.18 -3.73
N VAL A 156 -14.95 5.01 -2.92
CA VAL A 156 -14.11 3.81 -2.93
C VAL A 156 -14.96 2.57 -2.67
N TYR A 157 -15.74 2.57 -1.60
CA TYR A 157 -16.56 1.40 -1.23
C TYR A 157 -17.68 1.11 -2.24
N ALA A 158 -18.24 2.16 -2.87
CA ALA A 158 -19.21 1.99 -3.95
C ALA A 158 -18.62 1.24 -5.16
N LEU A 159 -17.38 1.59 -5.57
CA LEU A 159 -16.67 0.91 -6.65
C LEU A 159 -16.26 -0.52 -6.26
N LEU A 160 -15.71 -0.71 -5.06
CA LEU A 160 -15.35 -2.04 -4.56
C LEU A 160 -16.57 -2.96 -4.43
N LYS A 161 -17.74 -2.44 -4.01
CA LYS A 161 -19.00 -3.17 -3.98
C LYS A 161 -19.50 -3.56 -5.38
N LYS A 162 -19.35 -2.65 -6.34
CA LYS A 162 -19.78 -2.84 -7.74
C LYS A 162 -18.96 -3.93 -8.43
N TYR A 163 -17.65 -3.92 -8.26
CA TYR A 163 -16.72 -4.75 -9.02
C TYR A 163 -16.20 -5.97 -8.28
N ARG A 164 -16.16 -5.94 -6.95
CA ARG A 164 -15.68 -7.01 -6.06
C ARG A 164 -14.29 -7.55 -6.43
N PRO A 165 -13.27 -6.68 -6.59
CA PRO A 165 -11.92 -7.15 -6.80
C PRO A 165 -11.38 -7.82 -5.54
N LYS A 166 -10.39 -8.71 -5.68
CA LYS A 166 -9.53 -9.14 -4.57
C LYS A 166 -8.43 -8.11 -4.36
N GLY A 167 -7.90 -7.97 -3.14
CA GLY A 167 -6.80 -7.03 -2.90
C GLY A 167 -6.67 -6.56 -1.46
N ILE A 168 -6.06 -5.39 -1.31
CA ILE A 168 -5.77 -4.75 -0.02
C ILE A 168 -6.33 -3.33 -0.06
N VAL A 169 -7.06 -2.94 0.99
CA VAL A 169 -7.28 -1.51 1.28
C VAL A 169 -6.16 -1.08 2.23
N HIS A 170 -5.16 -0.37 1.69
CA HIS A 170 -3.98 0.01 2.44
C HIS A 170 -4.23 1.21 3.35
N CYS A 171 -3.37 1.41 4.35
CA CYS A 171 -3.37 2.53 5.29
C CYS A 171 -4.77 2.85 5.87
N TYR A 172 -5.49 1.81 6.28
CA TYR A 172 -6.91 1.89 6.60
C TYR A 172 -7.24 2.92 7.69
N SER A 173 -8.17 3.81 7.37
CA SER A 173 -8.60 4.91 8.25
C SER A 173 -10.13 4.99 8.46
N GLY A 174 -10.88 4.06 7.89
CA GLY A 174 -12.34 4.00 7.95
C GLY A 174 -12.89 3.51 9.28
N SER A 175 -14.18 3.16 9.30
CA SER A 175 -14.87 2.64 10.49
C SER A 175 -14.60 1.15 10.70
N ALA A 176 -14.87 0.64 11.91
CA ALA A 176 -14.78 -0.80 12.19
C ALA A 176 -15.81 -1.61 11.40
N ASP A 177 -17.03 -1.08 11.22
CA ASP A 177 -18.09 -1.76 10.49
C ASP A 177 -17.74 -1.88 9.00
N ASP A 178 -17.17 -0.81 8.42
CA ASP A 178 -16.69 -0.83 7.03
C ASP A 178 -15.52 -1.80 6.86
N ALA A 179 -14.58 -1.85 7.81
CA ALA A 179 -13.47 -2.80 7.78
C ALA A 179 -13.96 -4.26 7.76
N VAL A 180 -14.91 -4.58 8.61
CA VAL A 180 -15.53 -5.92 8.65
C VAL A 180 -16.25 -6.22 7.35
N TRP A 181 -17.00 -5.25 6.81
CA TRP A 181 -17.68 -5.42 5.54
C TRP A 181 -16.69 -5.65 4.39
N LEU A 182 -15.61 -4.88 4.29
CA LEU A 182 -14.56 -5.05 3.27
C LEU A 182 -13.91 -6.44 3.36
N ALA A 183 -13.61 -6.89 4.59
CA ALA A 183 -13.05 -8.23 4.83
C ALA A 183 -14.03 -9.34 4.38
N GLN A 184 -15.33 -9.16 4.60
CA GLN A 184 -16.37 -10.08 4.12
C GLN A 184 -16.49 -10.11 2.59
N GLN A 185 -16.04 -9.04 1.90
CA GLN A 185 -15.95 -9.03 0.42
C GLN A 185 -14.67 -9.71 -0.09
N GLY A 186 -13.78 -10.19 0.79
CA GLY A 186 -12.54 -10.87 0.44
C GLY A 186 -11.32 -9.94 0.32
N LEU A 187 -11.45 -8.70 0.80
CA LEU A 187 -10.34 -7.75 0.85
C LEU A 187 -9.56 -7.88 2.15
N TYR A 188 -8.25 -7.67 2.09
CA TYR A 188 -7.40 -7.51 3.26
C TYR A 188 -7.34 -6.04 3.66
N ILE A 189 -7.13 -5.81 4.96
CA ILE A 189 -7.06 -4.48 5.54
C ILE A 189 -5.64 -4.21 6.02
N GLY A 190 -4.99 -3.22 5.42
CA GLY A 190 -3.61 -2.82 5.70
C GLY A 190 -3.53 -1.90 6.91
N PHE A 191 -2.61 -2.22 7.83
CA PHE A 191 -2.30 -1.37 8.98
C PHE A 191 -0.80 -1.12 9.05
N GLY A 192 -0.44 0.16 8.97
CA GLY A 192 0.92 0.67 9.11
C GLY A 192 1.11 1.49 10.38
N GLY A 193 2.20 2.27 10.42
CA GLY A 193 2.58 3.07 11.57
C GLY A 193 1.50 4.02 12.08
N ALA A 194 0.67 4.54 11.19
CA ALA A 194 -0.44 5.45 11.54
C ALA A 194 -1.42 4.87 12.57
N CYS A 195 -1.62 3.54 12.59
CA CYS A 195 -2.55 2.91 13.55
C CYS A 195 -2.07 3.03 15.01
N THR A 196 -0.76 3.26 15.22
CA THR A 196 -0.15 3.41 16.54
C THR A 196 -0.22 4.84 17.10
N PHE A 197 -0.60 5.82 16.26
CA PHE A 197 -0.57 7.23 16.65
C PHE A 197 -1.55 7.56 17.76
N GLN A 198 -1.16 8.49 18.63
CA GLN A 198 -2.05 8.99 19.65
C GLN A 198 -3.34 9.54 19.01
N GLY A 199 -4.48 8.98 19.39
CA GLY A 199 -5.78 9.36 18.82
C GLY A 199 -6.27 8.50 17.65
N ALA A 200 -5.53 7.50 17.19
CA ALA A 200 -5.93 6.56 16.12
C ALA A 200 -7.05 5.58 16.58
N LYS A 201 -8.09 6.10 17.24
CA LYS A 201 -9.16 5.29 17.86
C LYS A 201 -9.96 4.48 16.83
N ARG A 202 -10.10 4.99 15.59
CA ARG A 202 -10.81 4.26 14.53
C ARG A 202 -10.04 3.02 14.12
N ALA A 203 -8.73 3.15 13.86
CA ALA A 203 -7.86 2.03 13.52
C ALA A 203 -7.86 0.97 14.64
N ALA A 204 -7.73 1.39 15.92
CA ALA A 204 -7.77 0.46 17.05
C ALA A 204 -9.10 -0.33 17.11
N LYS A 205 -10.24 0.32 16.86
CA LYS A 205 -11.55 -0.34 16.82
C LYS A 205 -11.66 -1.31 15.62
N ALA A 206 -11.16 -0.91 14.44
CA ALA A 206 -11.15 -1.77 13.27
C ALA A 206 -10.28 -3.01 13.49
N ILE A 207 -9.06 -2.84 14.03
CA ILE A 207 -8.17 -3.94 14.39
C ILE A 207 -8.85 -4.91 15.35
N ALA A 208 -9.51 -4.39 16.41
CA ALA A 208 -10.18 -5.23 17.38
C ALA A 208 -11.36 -6.04 16.78
N ALA A 209 -12.09 -5.46 15.83
CA ALA A 209 -13.25 -6.08 15.20
C ALA A 209 -12.91 -7.10 14.08
N LEU A 210 -11.79 -6.91 13.40
CA LEU A 210 -11.38 -7.78 12.28
C LEU A 210 -10.86 -9.14 12.77
N PRO A 211 -11.10 -10.25 12.04
CA PRO A 211 -10.31 -11.46 12.21
C PRO A 211 -8.86 -11.21 11.79
N LEU A 212 -7.89 -11.87 12.43
CA LEU A 212 -6.47 -11.67 12.12
C LEU A 212 -6.14 -12.09 10.66
N GLU A 213 -6.88 -13.04 10.14
CA GLU A 213 -6.79 -13.56 8.77
C GLU A 213 -7.17 -12.54 7.69
N ALA A 214 -7.77 -11.41 8.08
CA ALA A 214 -8.10 -10.30 7.16
C ALA A 214 -7.12 -9.12 7.30
N ILE A 215 -6.13 -9.20 8.18
CA ILE A 215 -5.17 -8.12 8.43
C ILE A 215 -3.87 -8.38 7.70
N VAL A 216 -3.28 -7.34 7.09
CA VAL A 216 -1.91 -7.30 6.60
C VAL A 216 -1.16 -6.15 7.24
N LEU A 217 0.17 -6.25 7.31
CA LEU A 217 1.05 -5.23 7.87
C LEU A 217 1.80 -4.53 6.75
N GLU A 218 2.01 -3.23 6.93
CA GLU A 218 2.68 -2.37 5.96
C GLU A 218 3.43 -1.24 6.63
N THR A 219 4.22 -0.49 5.86
CA THR A 219 4.85 0.74 6.34
C THR A 219 4.31 1.98 5.69
N ASP A 220 4.10 1.96 4.39
CA ASP A 220 3.99 3.15 3.55
C ASP A 220 5.28 4.01 3.63
N CYS A 221 6.44 3.34 3.77
CA CYS A 221 7.72 4.03 3.93
C CYS A 221 8.10 4.79 2.65
N PRO A 222 8.69 5.98 2.79
CA PRO A 222 9.40 6.55 3.95
C PRO A 222 8.53 7.24 5.00
N TYR A 223 7.20 7.22 4.83
CA TYR A 223 6.25 7.97 5.64
C TYR A 223 5.81 7.21 6.88
N MET A 224 5.09 7.90 7.77
CA MET A 224 4.28 7.35 8.85
C MET A 224 4.99 6.36 9.78
N ALA A 225 6.27 6.63 10.15
CA ALA A 225 6.95 5.84 11.16
C ALA A 225 6.08 5.70 12.43
N PRO A 226 5.97 4.47 13.00
CA PRO A 226 5.10 4.21 14.15
C PRO A 226 5.60 4.86 15.43
N GLU A 227 4.71 5.01 16.43
CA GLU A 227 5.18 5.25 17.81
C GLU A 227 6.02 4.02 18.27
N PRO A 228 7.12 4.19 19.05
CA PRO A 228 7.61 5.44 19.65
C PRO A 228 8.60 6.23 18.77
N VAL A 229 8.81 5.85 17.52
CA VAL A 229 9.83 6.44 16.62
C VAL A 229 9.22 7.40 15.59
N ARG A 230 8.03 7.91 15.86
CA ARG A 230 7.33 8.86 15.00
C ARG A 230 8.21 10.09 14.70
N GLY A 231 8.16 10.54 13.43
CA GLY A 231 8.99 11.68 12.96
C GLY A 231 10.35 11.28 12.40
N THR A 232 10.71 10.00 12.47
CA THR A 232 11.87 9.46 11.74
C THR A 232 11.47 8.95 10.36
N ARG A 233 12.44 8.71 9.47
CA ARG A 233 12.17 8.01 8.21
C ARG A 233 11.76 6.57 8.49
N CYS A 234 10.61 6.14 7.95
CA CYS A 234 10.11 4.79 8.10
C CYS A 234 10.87 3.78 7.21
N ASP A 235 10.97 2.54 7.67
CA ASP A 235 11.40 1.37 6.90
C ASP A 235 10.68 0.11 7.39
N SER A 236 10.71 -0.97 6.59
CA SER A 236 9.97 -2.21 6.88
C SER A 236 10.32 -2.86 8.22
N SER A 237 11.50 -2.60 8.79
CA SER A 237 11.87 -3.14 10.11
C SER A 237 11.05 -2.54 11.26
N LEU A 238 10.41 -1.39 11.02
CA LEU A 238 9.56 -0.71 11.99
C LEU A 238 8.16 -1.32 12.11
N ILE A 239 7.76 -2.21 11.20
CA ILE A 239 6.53 -3.01 11.30
C ILE A 239 6.45 -3.78 12.63
N ARG A 240 7.60 -4.08 13.26
CA ARG A 240 7.63 -4.71 14.58
C ARG A 240 6.75 -3.97 15.61
N TYR A 241 6.77 -2.64 15.60
CA TYR A 241 5.95 -1.85 16.53
C TYR A 241 4.46 -1.93 16.21
N VAL A 242 4.12 -2.03 14.92
CA VAL A 242 2.73 -2.20 14.47
C VAL A 242 2.21 -3.58 14.88
N GLY A 243 2.98 -4.64 14.63
CA GLY A 243 2.61 -6.01 15.01
C GLY A 243 2.47 -6.18 16.52
N GLU A 244 3.38 -5.62 17.31
CA GLU A 244 3.31 -5.61 18.77
C GLU A 244 2.06 -4.86 19.28
N TYR A 245 1.72 -3.72 18.67
CA TYR A 245 0.51 -2.96 18.99
C TYR A 245 -0.77 -3.75 18.68
N ILE A 246 -0.84 -4.42 17.52
CA ILE A 246 -1.97 -5.27 17.15
C ILE A 246 -2.10 -6.47 18.10
N ALA A 247 -0.97 -7.10 18.47
CA ALA A 247 -0.94 -8.18 19.44
C ALA A 247 -1.55 -7.77 20.80
N GLN A 248 -1.16 -6.57 21.28
CA GLN A 248 -1.71 -6.01 22.50
C GLN A 248 -3.23 -5.77 22.40
N LEU A 249 -3.70 -5.19 21.29
CA LEU A 249 -5.14 -4.91 21.09
C LEU A 249 -5.97 -6.20 21.01
N LYS A 250 -5.41 -7.26 20.42
CA LYS A 250 -6.11 -8.56 20.26
C LYS A 250 -5.91 -9.51 21.42
N GLY A 251 -4.98 -9.24 22.33
CA GLY A 251 -4.67 -10.13 23.45
C GLY A 251 -4.02 -11.46 23.03
N ILE A 252 -3.23 -11.45 21.95
CA ILE A 252 -2.51 -12.58 21.37
C ILE A 252 -1.00 -12.33 21.34
N SER A 253 -0.21 -13.32 20.98
CA SER A 253 1.25 -13.13 20.85
C SER A 253 1.63 -12.33 19.60
N ALA A 254 2.70 -11.54 19.67
CA ALA A 254 3.24 -10.85 18.51
C ALA A 254 3.73 -11.82 17.42
N GLU A 255 4.25 -13.00 17.82
CA GLU A 255 4.66 -14.06 16.92
C GLU A 255 3.50 -14.56 16.06
N GLU A 256 2.32 -14.74 16.67
CA GLU A 256 1.10 -15.13 15.96
C GLU A 256 0.67 -14.04 14.96
N VAL A 257 0.72 -12.77 15.36
CA VAL A 257 0.42 -11.64 14.46
C VAL A 257 1.36 -11.67 13.25
N PHE A 258 2.67 -11.69 13.45
CA PHE A 258 3.62 -11.66 12.34
C PHE A 258 3.49 -12.88 11.42
N ARG A 259 3.34 -14.07 11.98
CA ARG A 259 3.16 -15.29 11.18
C ARG A 259 1.90 -15.20 10.31
N THR A 260 0.75 -14.90 10.93
CA THR A 260 -0.54 -14.89 10.23
C THR A 260 -0.58 -13.77 9.19
N THR A 261 -0.13 -12.56 9.51
CA THR A 261 -0.14 -11.44 8.56
C THR A 261 0.83 -11.63 7.40
N ALA A 262 1.99 -12.28 7.61
CA ALA A 262 2.90 -12.65 6.53
C ALA A 262 2.31 -13.75 5.62
N GLU A 263 1.56 -14.71 6.18
CA GLU A 263 0.81 -15.71 5.42
C GLU A 263 -0.32 -15.05 4.60
N ASN A 264 -1.03 -14.08 5.18
CA ASN A 264 -2.05 -13.30 4.49
C ASN A 264 -1.46 -12.53 3.30
N ALA A 265 -0.31 -11.86 3.50
CA ALA A 265 0.40 -11.15 2.45
C ALA A 265 0.80 -12.07 1.29
N ARG A 266 1.34 -13.26 1.59
CA ARG A 266 1.63 -14.26 0.55
C ARG A 266 0.39 -14.71 -0.18
N ARG A 267 -0.70 -14.95 0.56
CA ARG A 267 -1.97 -15.41 -0.03
C ARG A 267 -2.57 -14.37 -0.97
N VAL A 268 -2.59 -13.09 -0.59
CA VAL A 268 -3.17 -12.04 -1.46
C VAL A 268 -2.33 -11.84 -2.72
N TYR A 269 -1.02 -11.97 -2.64
CA TYR A 269 -0.11 -11.79 -3.78
C TYR A 269 0.14 -13.09 -4.60
N GLY A 270 -0.38 -14.24 -4.15
CA GLY A 270 -0.18 -15.52 -4.85
C GLY A 270 1.25 -16.08 -4.75
N LEU A 271 1.95 -15.87 -3.62
CA LEU A 271 3.36 -16.23 -3.38
C LEU A 271 3.51 -17.53 -2.58
#